data_7120763f9e9325ebf9defd49af0064a1
#
_entry.id   7120763f9e9325ebf9defd49af0064a1
#
_cell.length_a   1.000
_cell.length_b   1.000
_cell.length_c   1.000
_cell.angle_alpha   90.00
_cell.angle_beta   90.00
_cell.angle_gamma   90.00
#
_symmetry.space_group_name_H-M   'P 1'
#
loop_
_entity.id
_entity.type
_entity.pdbx_description
1 polymer ?
#
loop_
_entity_poly.entity_id
_entity_poly.type
_entity_poly.pdbx_seq_one_letter_code
_entity_poly.pdbx_strand_id
1 'polypeptide(L)'
;AIIENNKVNRVKNNNPNTWSAWGVTLGGGNGHAVRNNFVSNVINDQTAGTGGFGTTFGAYGIRIASGTGHFVYHNSVHLSGNMGGTTSTNLTAAFVMTATTQTGVDVRNNLFSNQIAGGNPAGTRNTVIYLPPSATSAMNLT
;
A
#
# COMPACT_ATOMS: atom_id res chain seq x y z
N ALA A 1 -12.34 7.80 -12.64
CA ALA A 1 -12.06 8.92 -11.70
C ALA A 1 -10.59 9.33 -11.78
N ILE A 2 -10.30 10.56 -11.39
CA ILE A 2 -8.94 11.09 -11.22
C ILE A 2 -8.78 11.51 -9.77
N ILE A 3 -7.71 11.06 -9.13
CA ILE A 3 -7.27 11.43 -7.78
C ILE A 3 -5.94 12.15 -7.96
N GLU A 4 -5.92 13.46 -7.83
CA GLU A 4 -4.72 14.23 -8.13
C GLU A 4 -4.50 15.42 -7.20
N ASN A 5 -3.22 15.82 -7.08
CA ASN A 5 -2.80 17.02 -6.36
C ASN A 5 -3.20 17.02 -4.87
N ASN A 6 -3.30 15.85 -4.27
CA ASN A 6 -3.64 15.73 -2.85
C ASN A 6 -2.38 15.55 -1.99
N LYS A 7 -2.45 16.05 -0.78
CA LYS A 7 -1.52 15.74 0.30
C LYS A 7 -2.24 14.89 1.35
N VAL A 8 -1.88 13.62 1.41
CA VAL A 8 -2.39 12.66 2.41
C VAL A 8 -1.29 12.42 3.43
N ASN A 9 -1.56 12.74 4.68
CA ASN A 9 -0.56 12.64 5.74
C ASN A 9 -1.18 12.24 7.07
N ARG A 10 -0.44 11.48 7.88
CA ARG A 10 -0.83 11.03 9.23
C ARG A 10 -2.08 10.16 9.25
N VAL A 11 -2.15 9.21 8.34
CA VAL A 11 -3.17 8.16 8.37
C VAL A 11 -2.69 7.08 9.31
N LYS A 12 -3.32 6.98 10.48
CA LYS A 12 -2.94 6.00 11.51
C LYS A 12 -4.12 5.12 11.88
N ASN A 13 -3.88 3.81 11.91
CA ASN A 13 -4.74 2.86 12.59
C ASN A 13 -4.02 2.33 13.83
N ASN A 14 -4.62 2.52 14.98
CA ASN A 14 -4.17 2.01 16.29
C ASN A 14 -5.19 1.06 16.94
N ASN A 15 -6.12 0.54 16.17
CA ASN A 15 -7.08 -0.44 16.63
C ASN A 15 -6.37 -1.78 16.90
N PRO A 16 -6.59 -2.43 18.04
CA PRO A 16 -6.00 -3.73 18.35
C PRO A 16 -6.50 -4.87 17.46
N ASN A 17 -7.59 -4.67 16.73
CA ASN A 17 -8.10 -5.62 15.75
C ASN A 17 -7.35 -5.53 14.41
N THR A 18 -7.55 -6.55 13.57
CA THR A 18 -6.92 -6.67 12.25
C THR A 18 -7.48 -5.67 11.22
N TRP A 19 -7.13 -4.39 11.32
CA TRP A 19 -7.50 -3.34 10.37
C TRP A 19 -6.26 -2.78 9.67
N SER A 20 -6.47 -2.00 8.64
CA SER A 20 -5.41 -1.40 7.82
C SER A 20 -5.43 0.13 7.88
N ALA A 21 -4.29 0.73 7.50
CA ALA A 21 -4.19 2.14 7.17
C ALA A 21 -3.82 2.29 5.69
N TRP A 22 -4.56 3.12 4.95
CA TRP A 22 -4.32 3.36 3.52
C TRP A 22 -4.28 4.85 3.23
N GLY A 23 -3.28 5.28 2.47
CA GLY A 23 -3.21 6.64 1.99
C GLY A 23 -4.22 6.89 0.87
N VAL A 24 -4.10 6.13 -0.21
CA VAL A 24 -5.04 6.13 -1.34
C VAL A 24 -5.40 4.68 -1.67
N THR A 25 -6.67 4.39 -1.88
CA THR A 25 -7.10 3.05 -2.32
C THR A 25 -8.06 3.11 -3.49
N LEU A 26 -7.84 2.25 -4.49
CA LEU A 26 -8.77 1.98 -5.57
C LEU A 26 -9.47 0.66 -5.28
N GLY A 27 -10.74 0.74 -4.85
CA GLY A 27 -11.55 -0.40 -4.42
C GLY A 27 -12.39 -1.05 -5.53
N GLY A 28 -12.37 -0.49 -6.74
CA GLY A 28 -13.14 -1.01 -7.87
C GLY A 28 -13.12 -0.07 -9.07
N GLY A 29 -13.88 -0.42 -10.10
CA GLY A 29 -13.92 0.32 -11.37
C GLY A 29 -12.68 0.11 -12.23
N ASN A 30 -12.62 0.80 -13.37
CA ASN A 30 -11.54 0.67 -14.34
C ASN A 30 -11.04 2.04 -14.79
N GLY A 31 -9.79 2.09 -15.25
CA GLY A 31 -9.22 3.28 -15.87
C GLY A 31 -9.10 4.49 -14.94
N HIS A 32 -8.99 4.29 -13.64
CA HIS A 32 -8.79 5.39 -12.71
C HIS A 32 -7.33 5.87 -12.72
N ALA A 33 -7.12 7.18 -12.57
CA ALA A 33 -5.80 7.76 -12.48
C ALA A 33 -5.53 8.28 -11.05
N VAL A 34 -4.37 7.90 -10.50
CA VAL A 34 -3.80 8.45 -9.25
C VAL A 34 -2.51 9.15 -9.63
N ARG A 35 -2.48 10.49 -9.57
CA ARG A 35 -1.34 11.24 -10.05
C ARG A 35 -1.03 12.51 -9.25
N ASN A 36 0.23 12.88 -9.23
CA ASN A 36 0.70 14.11 -8.56
C ASN A 36 0.27 14.20 -7.09
N ASN A 37 0.14 13.07 -6.39
CA ASN A 37 -0.19 13.08 -4.97
C ASN A 37 1.09 12.95 -4.13
N PHE A 38 1.05 13.53 -2.94
CA PHE A 38 2.02 13.32 -1.89
C PHE A 38 1.37 12.52 -0.75
N VAL A 39 1.86 11.31 -0.49
CA VAL A 39 1.35 10.44 0.56
C VAL A 39 2.46 10.15 1.56
N SER A 40 2.21 10.42 2.84
CA SER A 40 3.22 10.20 3.88
C SER A 40 2.62 9.76 5.21
N ASN A 41 3.46 9.17 6.07
CA ASN A 41 3.10 8.80 7.44
C ASN A 41 1.80 7.98 7.52
N VAL A 42 1.69 6.96 6.67
CA VAL A 42 0.61 5.96 6.77
C VAL A 42 1.16 4.81 7.60
N ILE A 43 0.57 4.57 8.75
CA ILE A 43 1.06 3.56 9.69
C ILE A 43 -0.07 2.76 10.31
N ASN A 44 0.15 1.47 10.47
CA ASN A 44 -0.75 0.57 11.18
C ASN A 44 -0.03 0.09 12.45
N ASP A 45 -0.39 0.70 13.57
CA ASP A 45 0.16 0.38 14.90
C ASP A 45 -0.68 -0.73 15.54
N GLN A 46 -0.71 -1.87 14.90
CA GLN A 46 -1.53 -2.99 15.32
C GLN A 46 -0.77 -3.86 16.33
N THR A 47 -1.23 -3.86 17.56
CA THR A 47 -0.61 -4.62 18.66
C THR A 47 -1.02 -6.10 18.70
N ALA A 48 -2.13 -6.46 18.07
CA ALA A 48 -2.68 -7.81 18.05
C ALA A 48 -3.16 -8.19 16.65
N GLY A 49 -2.25 -8.65 15.81
CA GLY A 49 -2.60 -9.17 14.49
C GLY A 49 -2.25 -10.63 14.40
N THR A 50 -3.22 -11.51 14.47
CA THR A 50 -3.08 -12.95 14.19
C THR A 50 -3.30 -13.30 12.73
N GLY A 51 -3.60 -12.30 11.90
CA GLY A 51 -3.67 -12.49 10.45
C GLY A 51 -2.29 -12.75 9.87
N GLY A 52 -2.09 -13.88 9.23
CA GLY A 52 -0.85 -14.17 8.52
C GLY A 52 -0.53 -13.10 7.47
N PHE A 53 0.66 -13.18 6.91
CA PHE A 53 1.10 -12.31 5.83
C PHE A 53 0.08 -12.26 4.69
N GLY A 54 -0.43 -11.09 4.39
CA GLY A 54 -1.42 -10.91 3.34
C GLY A 54 -1.62 -9.44 3.00
N THR A 55 -2.26 -9.18 1.88
CA THR A 55 -2.53 -7.83 1.37
C THR A 55 -3.80 -7.20 1.94
N THR A 56 -4.53 -7.94 2.79
CA THR A 56 -5.79 -7.47 3.38
C THR A 56 -5.54 -6.47 4.49
N PHE A 57 -4.53 -6.72 5.33
CA PHE A 57 -4.21 -5.89 6.49
C PHE A 57 -2.78 -5.37 6.39
N GLY A 58 -2.58 -4.10 6.72
CA GLY A 58 -1.27 -3.49 6.68
C GLY A 58 -1.30 -1.96 6.58
N ALA A 59 -0.15 -1.38 6.26
CA ALA A 59 -0.02 0.05 5.99
C ALA A 59 0.42 0.25 4.54
N TYR A 60 -0.41 0.92 3.76
CA TYR A 60 -0.16 1.10 2.33
C TYR A 60 -0.25 2.57 1.94
N GLY A 61 0.72 3.02 1.15
CA GLY A 61 0.69 4.35 0.57
C GLY A 61 -0.38 4.45 -0.50
N ILE A 62 -0.21 3.72 -1.60
CA ILE A 62 -1.20 3.58 -2.68
C ILE A 62 -1.54 2.09 -2.81
N ARG A 63 -2.83 1.78 -2.75
CA ARG A 63 -3.35 0.42 -2.84
C ARG A 63 -4.30 0.27 -4.01
N ILE A 64 -4.01 -0.68 -4.88
CA ILE A 64 -4.96 -1.17 -5.89
C ILE A 64 -5.61 -2.44 -5.34
N ALA A 65 -6.88 -2.35 -4.98
CA ALA A 65 -7.62 -3.45 -4.37
C ALA A 65 -8.51 -4.19 -5.37
N SER A 66 -8.93 -3.54 -6.44
CA SER A 66 -9.78 -4.13 -7.47
C SER A 66 -9.74 -3.27 -8.73
N GLY A 67 -10.29 -3.79 -9.83
CA GLY A 67 -10.39 -3.10 -11.11
C GLY A 67 -9.19 -3.32 -12.02
N THR A 68 -9.25 -2.75 -13.22
CA THR A 68 -8.25 -2.93 -14.28
C THR A 68 -7.90 -1.62 -14.97
N GLY A 69 -6.74 -1.57 -15.66
CA GLY A 69 -6.35 -0.42 -16.48
C GLY A 69 -6.14 0.86 -15.69
N HIS A 70 -5.71 0.78 -14.45
CA HIS A 70 -5.44 1.96 -13.63
C HIS A 70 -4.09 2.58 -13.97
N PHE A 71 -3.99 3.89 -13.76
CA PHE A 71 -2.81 4.71 -14.02
C PHE A 71 -2.29 5.31 -12.71
N VAL A 72 -1.02 5.09 -12.37
CA VAL A 72 -0.38 5.59 -11.16
C VAL A 72 0.87 6.35 -11.57
N TYR A 73 0.80 7.69 -11.64
CA TYR A 73 1.85 8.52 -12.21
C TYR A 73 2.28 9.66 -11.29
N HIS A 74 3.57 9.94 -11.27
CA HIS A 74 4.12 11.15 -10.65
C HIS A 74 3.72 11.34 -9.18
N ASN A 75 3.50 10.26 -8.43
CA ASN A 75 3.21 10.36 -7.01
C ASN A 75 4.50 10.26 -6.20
N SER A 76 4.52 10.94 -5.07
CA SER A 76 5.55 10.78 -4.05
C SER A 76 4.94 10.12 -2.82
N VAL A 77 5.42 8.93 -2.48
CA VAL A 77 4.96 8.16 -1.33
C VAL A 77 6.13 7.89 -0.40
N HIS A 78 6.03 8.37 0.83
CA HIS A 78 7.04 8.14 1.85
C HIS A 78 6.37 7.60 3.12
N LEU A 79 6.57 6.32 3.39
CA LEU A 79 6.12 5.67 4.61
C LEU A 79 7.25 5.66 5.63
N SER A 80 6.96 6.08 6.85
CA SER A 80 7.91 6.08 7.96
C SER A 80 7.17 5.89 9.29
N GLY A 81 7.91 5.48 10.30
CA GLY A 81 7.40 5.25 11.64
C GLY A 81 7.74 3.87 12.16
N ASN A 82 7.20 3.54 13.32
CA ASN A 82 7.42 2.26 13.98
C ASN A 82 6.06 1.60 14.24
N MET A 83 5.91 0.37 13.76
CA MET A 83 4.81 -0.51 14.14
C MET A 83 5.14 -1.13 15.50
N GLY A 84 4.46 -0.68 16.55
CA GLY A 84 4.79 -1.05 17.93
C GLY A 84 4.55 -2.52 18.31
N GLY A 85 3.84 -3.27 17.49
CA GLY A 85 3.45 -4.64 17.81
C GLY A 85 4.52 -5.69 17.49
N THR A 86 4.90 -6.51 18.46
CA THR A 86 5.81 -7.65 18.26
C THR A 86 5.12 -8.88 17.66
N THR A 87 3.80 -8.90 17.64
CA THR A 87 2.97 -10.03 17.16
C THR A 87 2.38 -9.81 15.77
N SER A 88 2.51 -8.61 15.23
CA SER A 88 1.94 -8.24 13.93
C SER A 88 2.73 -8.87 12.78
N THR A 89 2.04 -9.62 11.94
CA THR A 89 2.58 -10.21 10.70
C THR A 89 2.12 -9.42 9.47
N ASN A 90 2.11 -8.10 9.56
CA ASN A 90 1.55 -7.21 8.56
C ASN A 90 2.53 -6.92 7.41
N LEU A 91 1.95 -6.67 6.25
CA LEU A 91 2.65 -6.08 5.11
C LEU A 91 2.59 -4.55 5.20
N THR A 92 3.71 -3.89 4.96
CA THR A 92 3.71 -2.47 4.63
C THR A 92 4.30 -2.25 3.25
N ALA A 93 3.69 -1.36 2.47
CA ALA A 93 4.16 -1.07 1.11
C ALA A 93 3.82 0.36 0.69
N ALA A 94 4.76 1.03 0.04
CA ALA A 94 4.47 2.33 -0.56
C ALA A 94 3.45 2.19 -1.71
N PHE A 95 3.60 1.12 -2.49
CA PHE A 95 2.62 0.72 -3.52
C PHE A 95 2.29 -0.77 -3.39
N VAL A 96 1.01 -1.11 -3.48
CA VAL A 96 0.55 -2.50 -3.39
C VAL A 96 -0.57 -2.80 -4.39
N MET A 97 -0.45 -3.92 -5.07
CA MET A 97 -1.56 -4.62 -5.74
C MET A 97 -1.96 -5.84 -4.90
N THR A 98 -3.26 -6.04 -4.70
CA THR A 98 -3.75 -7.06 -3.76
C THR A 98 -4.10 -8.39 -4.41
N ALA A 99 -4.31 -8.41 -5.72
CA ALA A 99 -4.70 -9.61 -6.46
C ALA A 99 -4.12 -9.66 -7.87
N THR A 100 -4.03 -10.84 -8.43
CA THR A 100 -3.55 -11.10 -9.80
C THR A 100 -4.55 -10.73 -10.89
N THR A 101 -5.80 -10.49 -10.50
CA THR A 101 -6.88 -10.11 -11.43
C THR A 101 -6.85 -8.64 -11.85
N GLN A 102 -5.99 -7.83 -11.23
CA GLN A 102 -5.83 -6.41 -11.52
C GLN A 102 -4.88 -6.25 -12.71
N THR A 103 -5.39 -6.34 -13.92
CA THR A 103 -4.61 -6.29 -15.15
C THR A 103 -4.50 -4.88 -15.73
N GLY A 104 -3.48 -4.63 -16.57
CA GLY A 104 -3.30 -3.36 -17.28
C GLY A 104 -3.03 -2.16 -16.36
N VAL A 105 -2.50 -2.37 -15.17
CA VAL A 105 -2.09 -1.29 -14.28
C VAL A 105 -0.77 -0.72 -14.78
N ASP A 106 -0.74 0.59 -15.01
CA ASP A 106 0.41 1.31 -15.51
C ASP A 106 0.98 2.22 -14.41
N VAL A 107 2.25 1.99 -14.02
CA VAL A 107 2.90 2.68 -12.91
C VAL A 107 4.19 3.31 -13.39
N ARG A 108 4.24 4.66 -13.46
CA ARG A 108 5.40 5.39 -14.01
C ARG A 108 5.76 6.62 -13.19
N ASN A 109 7.04 6.96 -13.21
CA ASN A 109 7.55 8.23 -12.70
C ASN A 109 7.12 8.53 -11.26
N ASN A 110 7.00 7.50 -10.41
CA ASN A 110 6.69 7.69 -9.01
C ASN A 110 7.96 7.63 -8.15
N LEU A 111 7.93 8.32 -7.03
CA LEU A 111 8.92 8.18 -5.96
C LEU A 111 8.29 7.37 -4.81
N PHE A 112 8.76 6.17 -4.61
CA PHE A 112 8.29 5.29 -3.55
C PHE A 112 9.38 5.03 -2.52
N SER A 113 9.07 5.25 -1.25
CA SER A 113 9.96 4.96 -0.12
C SER A 113 9.16 4.35 1.03
N ASN A 114 9.73 3.32 1.65
CA ASN A 114 9.18 2.71 2.86
C ASN A 114 10.30 2.51 3.87
N GLN A 115 10.24 3.25 4.96
CA GLN A 115 11.16 3.22 6.09
C GLN A 115 10.45 2.83 7.40
N ILE A 116 9.29 2.16 7.30
CA ILE A 116 8.60 1.65 8.47
C ILE A 116 9.47 0.58 9.14
N ALA A 117 9.63 0.71 10.44
CA ALA A 117 10.32 -0.25 11.30
C ALA A 117 9.34 -0.95 12.24
N GLY A 118 9.83 -1.99 12.95
CA GLY A 118 9.03 -2.72 13.94
C GLY A 118 8.20 -3.84 13.34
N GLY A 119 7.21 -4.31 14.10
CA GLY A 119 6.43 -5.49 13.79
C GLY A 119 7.14 -6.79 14.18
N ASN A 120 6.54 -7.93 13.86
CA ASN A 120 7.09 -9.25 14.15
C ASN A 120 8.22 -9.60 13.16
N PRO A 121 9.46 -9.81 13.60
CA PRO A 121 10.57 -10.13 12.70
C PRO A 121 10.34 -11.40 11.86
N ALA A 122 9.56 -12.35 12.37
CA ALA A 122 9.27 -13.60 11.67
C ALA A 122 8.20 -13.48 10.58
N GLY A 123 7.35 -12.45 10.64
CA GLY A 123 6.17 -12.35 9.78
C GLY A 123 5.92 -11.02 9.12
N THR A 124 6.43 -9.92 9.67
CA THR A 124 6.26 -8.59 9.06
C THR A 124 7.13 -8.45 7.81
N ARG A 125 6.59 -7.82 6.78
CA ARG A 125 7.32 -7.47 5.56
C ARG A 125 7.13 -5.98 5.28
N ASN A 126 8.25 -5.28 5.21
CA ASN A 126 8.31 -3.87 4.84
C ASN A 126 8.90 -3.77 3.43
N THR A 127 8.08 -3.45 2.45
CA THR A 127 8.46 -3.39 1.04
C THR A 127 8.20 -2.01 0.46
N VAL A 128 8.91 -1.66 -0.58
CA VAL A 128 8.60 -0.44 -1.34
C VAL A 128 7.42 -0.72 -2.27
N ILE A 129 7.50 -1.82 -3.02
CA ILE A 129 6.44 -2.27 -3.93
C ILE A 129 6.13 -3.72 -3.59
N TYR A 130 4.85 -4.05 -3.47
CA TYR A 130 4.39 -5.42 -3.36
C TYR A 130 3.44 -5.75 -4.50
N LEU A 131 3.76 -6.85 -5.18
CA LEU A 131 2.94 -7.44 -6.24
C LEU A 131 2.62 -8.89 -5.84
N PRO A 132 1.37 -9.33 -5.96
CA PRO A 132 1.07 -10.74 -5.72
C PRO A 132 1.77 -11.62 -6.77
N PRO A 133 2.05 -12.89 -6.44
CA PRO A 133 2.60 -13.84 -7.41
C PRO A 133 1.80 -13.80 -8.71
N SER A 134 2.46 -13.82 -9.86
CA SER A 134 1.88 -13.72 -11.21
C SER A 134 1.33 -12.34 -11.60
N ALA A 135 1.39 -11.32 -10.76
CA ALA A 135 0.96 -9.96 -11.13
C ALA A 135 1.94 -9.24 -12.07
N THR A 136 3.14 -9.75 -12.24
CA THR A 136 4.19 -9.12 -13.06
C THR A 136 3.81 -8.96 -14.53
N SER A 137 2.97 -9.84 -15.06
CA SER A 137 2.43 -9.72 -16.41
C SER A 137 1.28 -8.71 -16.53
N ALA A 138 0.80 -8.18 -15.41
CA ALA A 138 -0.33 -7.27 -15.33
C ALA A 138 0.08 -5.80 -15.19
N MET A 139 1.37 -5.54 -14.99
CA MET A 139 1.90 -4.20 -14.76
C MET A 139 2.91 -3.79 -15.82
N ASN A 140 2.88 -2.52 -16.15
CA ASN A 140 3.93 -1.84 -16.89
C ASN A 140 4.70 -0.94 -15.90
N LEU A 141 5.92 -1.31 -15.59
CA LEU A 141 6.84 -0.54 -14.76
C LEU A 141 7.90 0.12 -15.64
N THR A 142 7.86 1.41 -15.77
CA THR A 142 8.83 2.20 -16.51
C THR A 142 9.37 3.37 -15.70
#